data_2952463ccaf322199a1f3bf9bb7e8843
#
_entry.id   2952463ccaf322199a1f3bf9bb7e8843
#
_cell.length_a   1.000
_cell.length_b   1.000
_cell.length_c   1.000
_cell.angle_alpha   90.00
_cell.angle_beta   90.00
_cell.angle_gamma   90.00
#
_symmetry.space_group_name_H-M   'P 1'
#
loop_
_entity.id
_entity.type
_entity.pdbx_description
1 polymer ?
#
loop_
_entity_poly.entity_id
_entity_poly.type
_entity_poly.pdbx_seq_one_letter_code
_entity_poly.pdbx_strand_id
1 'polypeptide(L)'
;MIVLTEYQKTVEIPEALRSYMEQNEVNQAEISRISGVGTAQINHIYQGKITIPNNSAKGYTEIKDKYYIALCNAIKFPLKQEVWKHFNTYNFKQAINRIKASREAKERFTIDGDTGTGKSHACREYMKKYPSETYIVTCSAIENSKEFAKNIAEVVGVSTQGTAGTITKEVIKKLTKNCDDALLIIDEAEHIEKKADTSIS
;
A
#
# COMPACT_ATOMS: atom_id res chain seq x y z
N MET A 1 -5.71 5.98 -19.40
CA MET A 1 -4.59 6.95 -19.53
C MET A 1 -3.88 6.99 -18.20
N ILE A 2 -2.56 6.77 -18.16
CA ILE A 2 -1.76 6.82 -16.92
C ILE A 2 -1.64 8.29 -16.54
N VAL A 3 -2.07 8.64 -15.33
CA VAL A 3 -1.88 9.97 -14.75
C VAL A 3 -0.87 9.82 -13.61
N LEU A 4 0.23 10.53 -13.69
CA LEU A 4 1.30 10.50 -12.70
C LEU A 4 1.03 11.52 -11.60
N THR A 5 1.31 11.14 -10.36
CA THR A 5 1.24 12.05 -9.22
C THR A 5 2.40 13.04 -9.25
N GLU A 6 2.26 14.18 -8.59
CA GLU A 6 3.33 15.17 -8.47
C GLU A 6 4.56 14.58 -7.78
N TYR A 7 4.36 13.76 -6.75
CA TYR A 7 5.43 13.05 -6.04
C TYR A 7 6.20 12.10 -6.98
N GLN A 8 5.51 11.37 -7.85
CA GLN A 8 6.17 10.54 -8.85
C GLN A 8 7.03 11.37 -9.80
N LYS A 9 6.54 12.52 -10.25
CA LYS A 9 7.25 13.40 -11.20
C LYS A 9 8.44 14.11 -10.57
N THR A 10 8.37 14.46 -9.27
CA THR A 10 9.38 15.29 -8.60
C THR A 10 10.41 14.50 -7.81
N VAL A 11 10.05 13.29 -7.35
CA VAL A 11 10.89 12.49 -6.45
C VAL A 11 11.17 11.10 -7.02
N GLU A 12 10.15 10.23 -7.17
CA GLU A 12 10.37 8.82 -7.50
C GLU A 12 11.08 8.60 -8.86
N ILE A 13 10.58 9.24 -9.92
CA ILE A 13 11.15 9.08 -11.26
C ILE A 13 12.54 9.71 -11.37
N PRO A 14 12.79 10.94 -10.87
CA PRO A 14 14.14 11.51 -10.82
C PRO A 14 15.16 10.65 -10.08
N GLU A 15 14.79 10.08 -8.93
CA GLU A 15 15.67 9.18 -8.15
C GLU A 15 15.97 7.88 -8.91
N ALA A 16 14.94 7.27 -9.48
CA ALA A 16 15.10 6.07 -10.31
C ALA A 16 16.01 6.32 -11.52
N LEU A 17 15.86 7.49 -12.15
CA LEU A 17 16.71 7.89 -13.28
C LEU A 17 18.17 8.05 -12.88
N ARG A 18 18.44 8.72 -11.75
CA ARG A 18 19.81 8.90 -11.22
C ARG A 18 20.45 7.55 -10.89
N SER A 19 19.72 6.70 -10.16
CA SER A 19 20.20 5.37 -9.80
C SER A 19 20.49 4.50 -11.03
N TYR A 20 19.62 4.53 -12.04
CA TYR A 20 19.82 3.81 -13.28
C TYR A 20 21.08 4.29 -14.03
N MET A 21 21.26 5.61 -14.13
CA MET A 21 22.40 6.21 -14.80
C MET A 21 23.72 5.85 -14.11
N GLU A 22 23.73 5.88 -12.78
CA GLU A 22 24.91 5.53 -11.98
C GLU A 22 25.23 4.02 -12.08
N GLN A 23 24.23 3.15 -11.95
CA GLN A 23 24.42 1.69 -12.01
C GLN A 23 24.88 1.18 -13.39
N ASN A 24 24.45 1.84 -14.47
CA ASN A 24 24.76 1.42 -15.84
C ASN A 24 25.83 2.28 -16.50
N GLU A 25 26.41 3.25 -15.79
CA GLU A 25 27.43 4.20 -16.29
C GLU A 25 27.02 4.94 -17.57
N VAL A 26 25.71 5.26 -17.70
CA VAL A 26 25.15 5.91 -18.88
C VAL A 26 24.89 7.39 -18.65
N ASN A 27 25.00 8.20 -19.70
CA ASN A 27 24.73 9.63 -19.64
C ASN A 27 23.33 9.99 -20.18
N GLN A 28 22.92 11.27 -19.98
CA GLN A 28 21.62 11.73 -20.42
C GLN A 28 21.39 11.64 -21.94
N ALA A 29 22.45 11.72 -22.77
CA ALA A 29 22.33 11.58 -24.22
C ALA A 29 21.97 10.14 -24.59
N GLU A 30 22.50 9.17 -23.88
CA GLU A 30 22.19 7.75 -24.07
C GLU A 30 20.75 7.44 -23.61
N ILE A 31 20.34 7.97 -22.46
CA ILE A 31 18.94 7.91 -22.01
C ILE A 31 18.00 8.52 -23.04
N SER A 32 18.37 9.65 -23.65
CA SER A 32 17.59 10.28 -24.71
C SER A 32 17.42 9.35 -25.92
N ARG A 33 18.48 8.65 -26.31
CA ARG A 33 18.46 7.72 -27.43
C ARG A 33 17.55 6.52 -27.19
N ILE A 34 17.60 5.92 -25.99
CA ILE A 34 16.80 4.72 -25.68
C ILE A 34 15.36 5.02 -25.33
N SER A 35 15.07 6.20 -24.76
CA SER A 35 13.73 6.60 -24.35
C SER A 35 12.95 7.38 -25.43
N GLY A 36 13.64 7.98 -26.40
CA GLY A 36 13.06 8.92 -27.36
C GLY A 36 12.65 10.25 -26.75
N VAL A 37 13.04 10.54 -25.51
CA VAL A 37 12.75 11.79 -24.80
C VAL A 37 13.91 12.76 -25.04
N GLY A 38 13.61 14.02 -25.36
CA GLY A 38 14.64 15.02 -25.61
C GLY A 38 15.52 15.29 -24.37
N THR A 39 16.80 15.57 -24.60
CA THR A 39 17.78 15.82 -23.51
C THR A 39 17.38 16.96 -22.59
N ALA A 40 16.71 17.99 -23.12
CA ALA A 40 16.19 19.10 -22.30
C ALA A 40 15.14 18.62 -21.28
N GLN A 41 14.18 17.81 -21.71
CA GLN A 41 13.19 17.21 -20.81
C GLN A 41 13.86 16.29 -19.78
N ILE A 42 14.80 15.45 -20.21
CA ILE A 42 15.53 14.55 -19.32
C ILE A 42 16.29 15.33 -18.24
N ASN A 43 16.97 16.41 -18.61
CA ASN A 43 17.69 17.24 -17.65
C ASN A 43 16.76 17.86 -16.61
N HIS A 44 15.59 18.37 -17.01
CA HIS A 44 14.61 18.92 -16.07
C HIS A 44 14.00 17.84 -15.17
N ILE A 45 13.66 16.67 -15.73
CA ILE A 45 13.19 15.50 -14.94
C ILE A 45 14.28 15.06 -13.95
N TYR A 46 15.51 14.95 -14.37
CA TYR A 46 16.65 14.59 -13.52
C TYR A 46 16.80 15.54 -12.32
N GLN A 47 16.47 16.82 -12.49
CA GLN A 47 16.46 17.84 -11.44
C GLN A 47 15.17 17.84 -10.59
N GLY A 48 14.21 16.96 -10.86
CA GLY A 48 12.89 16.94 -10.19
C GLY A 48 11.97 18.10 -10.60
N LYS A 49 12.24 18.77 -11.72
CA LYS A 49 11.41 19.87 -12.23
C LYS A 49 10.33 19.33 -13.15
N ILE A 50 9.11 19.86 -13.00
CA ILE A 50 7.94 19.47 -13.82
C ILE A 50 7.71 20.39 -15.02
N THR A 51 8.51 21.45 -15.16
CA THR A 51 8.36 22.46 -16.23
C THR A 51 9.65 22.68 -16.98
N ILE A 52 9.52 23.06 -18.26
CA ILE A 52 10.62 23.49 -19.14
C ILE A 52 10.37 24.93 -19.62
N PRO A 53 11.42 25.72 -19.85
CA PRO A 53 11.27 27.05 -20.44
C PRO A 53 10.62 26.98 -21.83
N ASN A 54 9.70 27.91 -22.10
CA ASN A 54 9.07 28.03 -23.40
C ASN A 54 9.64 29.29 -24.11
N ASN A 55 10.40 29.09 -25.18
CA ASN A 55 11.05 30.17 -25.91
C ASN A 55 10.06 31.12 -26.61
N SER A 56 8.82 30.67 -26.89
CA SER A 56 7.84 31.44 -27.64
C SER A 56 7.04 32.46 -26.82
N ALA A 57 6.99 32.30 -25.48
CA ALA A 57 6.11 33.08 -24.61
C ALA A 57 6.79 33.60 -23.33
N LYS A 58 8.11 33.53 -23.18
CA LYS A 58 8.86 33.85 -21.94
C LYS A 58 8.26 33.20 -20.68
N GLY A 59 7.67 32.03 -20.84
CA GLY A 59 6.99 31.27 -19.78
C GLY A 59 7.56 29.86 -19.61
N TYR A 60 6.87 29.06 -18.82
CA TYR A 60 7.19 27.66 -18.60
C TYR A 60 6.06 26.77 -19.12
N THR A 61 6.42 25.64 -19.70
CA THR A 61 5.46 24.61 -20.13
C THR A 61 5.63 23.36 -19.30
N GLU A 62 4.55 22.77 -18.84
CA GLU A 62 4.60 21.51 -18.08
C GLU A 62 5.06 20.34 -18.96
N ILE A 63 5.93 19.50 -18.40
CA ILE A 63 6.39 18.26 -19.04
C ILE A 63 5.23 17.26 -19.00
N LYS A 64 4.75 16.87 -20.19
CA LYS A 64 3.62 15.94 -20.34
C LYS A 64 3.97 14.55 -19.80
N ASP A 65 3.00 13.87 -19.19
CA ASP A 65 3.13 12.52 -18.60
C ASP A 65 3.74 11.50 -19.57
N LYS A 66 3.48 11.61 -20.86
CA LYS A 66 4.03 10.72 -21.88
C LYS A 66 5.56 10.64 -21.87
N TYR A 67 6.26 11.72 -21.51
CA TYR A 67 7.73 11.75 -21.44
C TYR A 67 8.25 11.00 -20.21
N TYR A 68 7.59 11.14 -19.07
CA TYR A 68 7.89 10.37 -17.87
C TYR A 68 7.65 8.88 -18.10
N ILE A 69 6.53 8.51 -18.74
CA ILE A 69 6.19 7.13 -19.05
C ILE A 69 7.23 6.51 -20.01
N ALA A 70 7.60 7.23 -21.07
CA ALA A 70 8.63 6.76 -22.02
C ALA A 70 9.98 6.55 -21.31
N LEU A 71 10.34 7.47 -20.42
CA LEU A 71 11.55 7.37 -19.62
C LEU A 71 11.53 6.15 -18.69
N CYS A 72 10.44 5.97 -17.93
CA CYS A 72 10.26 4.81 -17.04
C CYS A 72 10.34 3.47 -17.78
N ASN A 73 9.73 3.39 -18.97
CA ASN A 73 9.82 2.21 -19.81
C ASN A 73 11.27 1.92 -20.24
N ALA A 74 12.02 2.95 -20.62
CA ALA A 74 13.40 2.81 -21.07
C ALA A 74 14.34 2.34 -19.95
N ILE A 75 14.17 2.86 -18.72
CA ILE A 75 14.95 2.46 -17.55
C ILE A 75 14.36 1.26 -16.81
N LYS A 76 13.29 0.64 -17.32
CA LYS A 76 12.56 -0.49 -16.71
C LYS A 76 12.06 -0.19 -15.28
N PHE A 77 11.75 1.07 -14.99
CA PHE A 77 11.19 1.47 -13.71
C PHE A 77 9.68 1.19 -13.68
N PRO A 78 9.19 0.33 -12.77
CA PRO A 78 7.78 0.00 -12.68
C PRO A 78 6.98 1.19 -12.17
N LEU A 79 6.20 1.84 -13.04
CA LEU A 79 5.24 2.84 -12.60
C LEU A 79 4.15 2.17 -11.77
N LYS A 80 4.13 2.43 -10.48
CA LYS A 80 3.01 2.06 -9.63
C LYS A 80 1.82 2.92 -10.03
N GLN A 81 0.91 2.33 -10.81
CA GLN A 81 -0.38 2.96 -11.02
C GLN A 81 -1.18 2.85 -9.72
N GLU A 82 -1.57 3.98 -9.15
CA GLU A 82 -2.75 3.97 -8.30
C GLU A 82 -3.97 3.70 -9.20
N VAL A 83 -4.26 2.42 -9.43
CA VAL A 83 -5.39 1.97 -10.26
C VAL A 83 -6.72 2.47 -9.67
N TRP A 84 -6.72 2.79 -8.38
CA TRP A 84 -7.88 3.24 -7.64
C TRP A 84 -7.61 4.56 -6.93
N LYS A 85 -8.26 5.63 -7.37
CA LYS A 85 -8.34 6.86 -6.57
C LYS A 85 -9.16 6.56 -5.32
N HIS A 86 -8.60 6.91 -4.17
CA HIS A 86 -9.33 6.83 -2.93
C HIS A 86 -10.48 7.85 -2.94
N PHE A 87 -11.71 7.36 -2.80
CA PHE A 87 -12.88 8.20 -2.62
C PHE A 87 -13.44 8.03 -1.21
N ASN A 88 -13.65 9.15 -0.52
CA ASN A 88 -14.30 9.19 0.79
C ASN A 88 -15.81 8.94 0.67
N THR A 89 -16.19 7.75 0.22
CA THR A 89 -17.60 7.35 0.15
C THR A 89 -18.23 7.28 1.53
N TYR A 90 -19.56 7.29 1.61
CA TYR A 90 -20.27 7.11 2.88
C TYR A 90 -19.86 5.80 3.57
N ASN A 91 -19.85 4.68 2.85
CA ASN A 91 -19.47 3.37 3.38
C ASN A 91 -18.02 3.34 3.90
N PHE A 92 -17.09 3.97 3.17
CA PHE A 92 -15.71 4.11 3.63
C PHE A 92 -15.61 4.87 4.95
N LYS A 93 -16.29 6.02 5.05
CA LYS A 93 -16.33 6.82 6.29
C LYS A 93 -16.93 6.03 7.45
N GLN A 94 -18.01 5.28 7.22
CA GLN A 94 -18.62 4.43 8.24
C GLN A 94 -17.67 3.33 8.71
N ALA A 95 -16.98 2.64 7.80
CA ALA A 95 -15.99 1.62 8.14
C ALA A 95 -14.85 2.22 8.98
N ILE A 96 -14.27 3.34 8.56
CA ILE A 96 -13.22 4.03 9.32
C ILE A 96 -13.70 4.45 10.72
N ASN A 97 -14.93 4.97 10.84
CA ASN A 97 -15.47 5.36 12.12
C ASN A 97 -15.68 4.16 13.05
N ARG A 98 -16.13 3.01 12.54
CA ARG A 98 -16.26 1.77 13.31
C ARG A 98 -14.91 1.23 13.77
N ILE A 99 -13.88 1.28 12.91
CA ILE A 99 -12.51 0.90 13.29
C ILE A 99 -12.00 1.80 14.43
N LYS A 100 -12.20 3.10 14.33
CA LYS A 100 -11.83 4.03 15.40
C LYS A 100 -12.57 3.76 16.70
N ALA A 101 -13.90 3.59 16.64
CA ALA A 101 -14.72 3.32 17.80
C ALA A 101 -14.29 2.01 18.50
N SER A 102 -13.98 0.94 17.75
CA SER A 102 -13.45 -0.30 18.32
C SER A 102 -12.14 -0.07 19.08
N ARG A 103 -11.23 0.71 18.51
CA ARG A 103 -9.96 1.05 19.15
C ARG A 103 -10.14 1.89 20.41
N GLU A 104 -10.97 2.94 20.36
CA GLU A 104 -11.24 3.84 21.48
C GLU A 104 -11.96 3.13 22.63
N ALA A 105 -12.95 2.28 22.30
CA ALA A 105 -13.69 1.51 23.30
C ALA A 105 -12.90 0.29 23.83
N LYS A 106 -11.82 -0.12 23.14
CA LYS A 106 -11.10 -1.39 23.39
C LYS A 106 -12.03 -2.61 23.34
N GLU A 107 -13.00 -2.58 22.42
CA GLU A 107 -14.02 -3.60 22.24
C GLU A 107 -13.97 -4.21 20.84
N ARG A 108 -14.52 -5.43 20.73
CA ARG A 108 -14.65 -6.11 19.45
C ARG A 108 -15.85 -5.58 18.68
N PHE A 109 -15.62 -5.12 17.45
CA PHE A 109 -16.66 -4.68 16.52
C PHE A 109 -16.65 -5.53 15.25
N THR A 110 -17.83 -5.78 14.70
CA THR A 110 -17.97 -6.38 13.38
C THR A 110 -18.39 -5.32 12.38
N ILE A 111 -17.72 -5.33 11.21
CA ILE A 111 -18.08 -4.50 10.06
C ILE A 111 -18.69 -5.41 9.02
N ASP A 112 -20.01 -5.43 8.95
CA ASP A 112 -20.77 -6.19 7.97
C ASP A 112 -21.21 -5.30 6.81
N GLY A 113 -21.49 -5.93 5.64
CA GLY A 113 -21.96 -5.27 4.43
C GLY A 113 -21.60 -6.05 3.18
N ASP A 114 -22.26 -5.72 2.07
CA ASP A 114 -22.10 -6.41 0.80
C ASP A 114 -20.67 -6.44 0.27
N THR A 115 -20.37 -7.45 -0.56
CA THR A 115 -19.10 -7.55 -1.29
C THR A 115 -18.91 -6.30 -2.17
N GLY A 116 -17.69 -5.78 -2.23
CA GLY A 116 -17.38 -4.60 -3.05
C GLY A 116 -17.67 -3.23 -2.38
N THR A 117 -18.22 -3.18 -1.17
CA THR A 117 -18.51 -1.92 -0.45
C THR A 117 -17.26 -1.19 0.08
N GLY A 118 -16.07 -1.78 -0.07
CA GLY A 118 -14.81 -1.14 0.27
C GLY A 118 -14.32 -1.41 1.69
N LYS A 119 -14.84 -2.41 2.41
CA LYS A 119 -14.43 -2.78 3.79
C LYS A 119 -12.93 -3.02 3.89
N SER A 120 -12.40 -3.95 3.12
CA SER A 120 -10.96 -4.28 3.09
C SER A 120 -10.08 -3.11 2.67
N HIS A 121 -10.59 -2.24 1.78
CA HIS A 121 -9.91 -1.00 1.41
C HIS A 121 -9.82 -0.04 2.61
N ALA A 122 -10.90 0.15 3.35
CA ALA A 122 -10.91 0.99 4.55
C ALA A 122 -9.92 0.48 5.62
N CYS A 123 -9.87 -0.84 5.84
CA CYS A 123 -8.90 -1.45 6.76
C CYS A 123 -7.45 -1.15 6.35
N ARG A 124 -7.10 -1.31 5.06
CA ARG A 124 -5.76 -1.03 4.56
C ARG A 124 -5.39 0.45 4.65
N GLU A 125 -6.31 1.36 4.33
CA GLU A 125 -6.09 2.80 4.47
C GLU A 125 -5.91 3.21 5.95
N TYR A 126 -6.65 2.57 6.85
CA TYR A 126 -6.47 2.77 8.29
C TYR A 126 -5.08 2.30 8.75
N MET A 127 -4.64 1.10 8.33
CA MET A 127 -3.30 0.58 8.63
C MET A 127 -2.19 1.48 8.08
N LYS A 128 -2.33 2.02 6.86
CA LYS A 128 -1.35 2.98 6.31
C LYS A 128 -1.17 4.21 7.19
N LYS A 129 -2.25 4.65 7.85
CA LYS A 129 -2.23 5.80 8.75
C LYS A 129 -1.63 5.47 10.13
N TYR A 130 -1.79 4.23 10.60
CA TYR A 130 -1.34 3.77 11.92
C TYR A 130 -0.58 2.43 11.80
N PRO A 131 0.57 2.41 11.08
CA PRO A 131 1.25 1.17 10.68
C PRO A 131 1.88 0.41 11.85
N SER A 132 2.29 1.09 12.93
CA SER A 132 2.93 0.47 14.09
C SER A 132 1.95 -0.16 15.09
N GLU A 133 0.67 0.14 14.96
CA GLU A 133 -0.36 -0.20 15.94
C GLU A 133 -1.50 -1.06 15.34
N THR A 134 -1.53 -1.20 14.01
CA THR A 134 -2.60 -1.90 13.30
C THR A 134 -2.06 -3.11 12.58
N TYR A 135 -2.65 -4.25 12.86
CA TYR A 135 -2.33 -5.55 12.27
C TYR A 135 -3.53 -6.05 11.48
N ILE A 136 -3.34 -6.44 10.22
CA ILE A 136 -4.41 -6.98 9.37
C ILE A 136 -4.07 -8.41 9.01
N VAL A 137 -4.99 -9.33 9.27
CA VAL A 137 -4.93 -10.74 8.92
C VAL A 137 -6.14 -11.07 8.06
N THR A 138 -5.94 -11.74 6.93
CA THR A 138 -7.03 -12.23 6.08
C THR A 138 -7.26 -13.70 6.38
N CYS A 139 -8.50 -14.07 6.72
CA CYS A 139 -8.87 -15.45 6.98
C CYS A 139 -9.15 -16.21 5.68
N SER A 140 -8.68 -17.46 5.60
CA SER A 140 -8.92 -18.34 4.46
C SER A 140 -9.95 -19.44 4.80
N ALA A 141 -10.78 -19.79 3.82
CA ALA A 141 -11.79 -20.85 3.97
C ALA A 141 -11.19 -22.25 4.27
N ILE A 142 -9.95 -22.50 3.84
CA ILE A 142 -9.27 -23.81 3.99
C ILE A 142 -8.44 -23.90 5.26
N GLU A 143 -8.22 -22.79 5.93
CA GLU A 143 -7.30 -22.64 7.04
C GLU A 143 -7.86 -23.25 8.34
N ASN A 144 -7.09 -24.10 9.02
CA ASN A 144 -7.47 -24.61 10.34
C ASN A 144 -7.06 -23.62 11.45
N SER A 145 -7.52 -23.86 12.69
CA SER A 145 -7.26 -22.97 13.83
C SER A 145 -5.76 -22.77 14.13
N LYS A 146 -4.93 -23.77 13.85
CA LYS A 146 -3.47 -23.66 14.03
C LYS A 146 -2.82 -22.81 12.95
N GLU A 147 -3.26 -22.96 11.71
CA GLU A 147 -2.81 -22.14 10.57
C GLU A 147 -3.22 -20.69 10.76
N PHE A 148 -4.46 -20.45 11.17
CA PHE A 148 -4.92 -19.10 11.49
C PHE A 148 -4.11 -18.45 12.62
N ALA A 149 -3.81 -19.20 13.71
CA ALA A 149 -2.93 -18.68 14.76
C ALA A 149 -1.52 -18.35 14.26
N LYS A 150 -0.96 -19.16 13.34
CA LYS A 150 0.33 -18.87 12.70
C LYS A 150 0.29 -17.61 11.84
N ASN A 151 -0.76 -17.41 11.04
CA ASN A 151 -0.90 -16.22 10.22
C ASN A 151 -0.97 -14.95 11.06
N ILE A 152 -1.70 -14.99 12.17
CA ILE A 152 -1.69 -13.87 13.14
C ILE A 152 -0.28 -13.66 13.69
N ALA A 153 0.41 -14.74 14.08
CA ALA A 153 1.76 -14.66 14.63
C ALA A 153 2.78 -14.06 13.67
N GLU A 154 2.70 -14.42 12.38
CA GLU A 154 3.54 -13.86 11.32
C GLU A 154 3.32 -12.35 11.17
N VAL A 155 2.05 -11.90 11.12
CA VAL A 155 1.71 -10.48 10.99
C VAL A 155 2.14 -9.68 12.22
N VAL A 156 2.00 -10.25 13.42
CA VAL A 156 2.41 -9.61 14.70
C VAL A 156 3.94 -9.69 14.91
N GLY A 157 4.63 -10.59 14.20
CA GLY A 157 6.08 -10.75 14.30
C GLY A 157 6.49 -11.53 15.56
N VAL A 158 5.78 -12.64 15.87
CA VAL A 158 6.13 -13.58 16.92
C VAL A 158 6.38 -15.00 16.36
N SER A 159 6.88 -15.91 17.20
CA SER A 159 7.17 -17.28 16.77
C SER A 159 5.91 -18.03 16.34
N THR A 160 6.01 -18.75 15.22
CA THR A 160 4.96 -19.63 14.68
C THR A 160 5.10 -21.08 15.16
N GLN A 161 6.06 -21.36 16.05
CA GLN A 161 6.33 -22.70 16.58
C GLN A 161 5.42 -23.07 17.74
N GLY A 162 4.96 -24.32 17.78
CA GLY A 162 4.17 -24.85 18.88
C GLY A 162 2.72 -25.18 18.53
N THR A 163 1.89 -25.29 19.55
CA THR A 163 0.44 -25.50 19.43
C THR A 163 -0.28 -24.19 19.14
N ALA A 164 -1.50 -24.23 18.62
CA ALA A 164 -2.31 -23.02 18.43
C ALA A 164 -2.42 -22.19 19.72
N GLY A 165 -2.63 -22.84 20.87
CA GLY A 165 -2.73 -22.16 22.15
C GLY A 165 -1.42 -21.50 22.61
N THR A 166 -0.26 -22.11 22.33
CA THR A 166 1.05 -21.51 22.63
C THR A 166 1.28 -20.27 21.76
N ILE A 167 1.03 -20.39 20.46
CA ILE A 167 1.17 -19.28 19.49
C ILE A 167 0.27 -18.12 19.88
N THR A 168 -1.02 -18.39 20.19
CA THR A 168 -1.98 -17.36 20.60
C THR A 168 -1.52 -16.63 21.88
N LYS A 169 -0.97 -17.33 22.86
CA LYS A 169 -0.42 -16.70 24.07
C LYS A 169 0.73 -15.73 23.77
N GLU A 170 1.64 -16.10 22.87
CA GLU A 170 2.74 -15.22 22.46
C GLU A 170 2.23 -13.99 21.68
N VAL A 171 1.22 -14.17 20.83
CA VAL A 171 0.54 -13.05 20.11
C VAL A 171 -0.06 -12.08 21.12
N ILE A 172 -0.88 -12.56 22.07
CA ILE A 172 -1.51 -11.73 23.11
C ILE A 172 -0.43 -10.99 23.90
N LYS A 173 0.59 -11.69 24.37
CA LYS A 173 1.69 -11.11 25.13
C LYS A 173 2.40 -9.97 24.36
N LYS A 174 2.60 -10.15 23.05
CA LYS A 174 3.23 -9.14 22.19
C LYS A 174 2.34 -7.93 22.03
N LEU A 175 1.06 -8.13 21.71
CA LEU A 175 0.09 -7.05 21.50
C LEU A 175 -0.13 -6.23 22.77
N THR A 176 -0.24 -6.88 23.94
CA THR A 176 -0.46 -6.20 25.22
C THR A 176 0.79 -5.53 25.79
N LYS A 177 1.99 -6.01 25.43
CA LYS A 177 3.24 -5.44 25.97
C LYS A 177 3.72 -4.23 25.22
N ASN A 178 3.53 -4.18 23.91
CA ASN A 178 4.18 -3.19 23.05
C ASN A 178 3.30 -2.00 22.70
N CYS A 179 2.00 -2.08 22.91
CA CYS A 179 1.10 -1.00 22.51
C CYS A 179 -0.23 -1.11 23.28
N ASP A 180 -0.54 -0.10 24.09
CA ASP A 180 -1.85 0.00 24.77
C ASP A 180 -3.01 0.14 23.77
N ASP A 181 -2.70 0.49 22.54
CA ASP A 181 -3.65 0.78 21.46
C ASP A 181 -3.53 -0.17 20.25
N ALA A 182 -2.97 -1.38 20.46
CA ALA A 182 -2.88 -2.36 19.37
C ALA A 182 -4.27 -2.75 18.83
N LEU A 183 -4.43 -2.70 17.53
CA LEU A 183 -5.65 -3.09 16.81
C LEU A 183 -5.36 -4.27 15.89
N LEU A 184 -6.03 -5.40 16.11
CA LEU A 184 -6.03 -6.53 15.21
C LEU A 184 -7.32 -6.52 14.36
N ILE A 185 -7.17 -6.43 13.06
CA ILE A 185 -8.27 -6.50 12.08
C ILE A 185 -8.23 -7.87 11.42
N ILE A 186 -9.35 -8.57 11.42
CA ILE A 186 -9.53 -9.85 10.73
C ILE A 186 -10.43 -9.60 9.52
N ASP A 187 -9.86 -9.69 8.34
CA ASP A 187 -10.59 -9.57 7.06
C ASP A 187 -11.09 -10.94 6.64
N GLU A 188 -12.23 -11.02 5.95
CA GLU A 188 -12.90 -12.27 5.53
C GLU A 188 -13.28 -13.18 6.72
N ALA A 189 -13.69 -12.59 7.85
CA ALA A 189 -13.96 -13.29 9.11
C ALA A 189 -15.11 -14.31 9.02
N GLU A 190 -15.97 -14.22 8.01
CA GLU A 190 -17.03 -15.19 7.74
C GLU A 190 -16.52 -16.62 7.53
N HIS A 191 -15.25 -16.78 7.15
CA HIS A 191 -14.63 -18.10 7.03
C HIS A 191 -14.38 -18.77 8.40
N ILE A 192 -14.36 -18.01 9.48
CA ILE A 192 -14.23 -18.54 10.84
C ILE A 192 -15.58 -19.13 11.32
N GLU A 193 -16.67 -18.44 11.06
CA GLU A 193 -18.01 -18.84 11.52
C GLU A 193 -18.49 -20.15 10.86
N LYS A 194 -18.27 -20.33 9.56
CA LYS A 194 -18.65 -21.56 8.82
C LYS A 194 -18.03 -22.84 9.40
N LYS A 195 -16.94 -22.75 10.16
CA LYS A 195 -16.29 -23.91 10.80
C LYS A 195 -16.86 -24.22 12.17
N ALA A 196 -17.43 -23.24 12.87
CA ALA A 196 -18.08 -23.47 14.15
C ALA A 196 -19.37 -24.29 13.97
N ASP A 197 -20.13 -24.05 12.92
CA ASP A 197 -21.40 -24.76 12.63
C ASP A 197 -21.19 -26.19 12.15
N THR A 198 -20.08 -26.54 11.51
CA THR A 198 -19.77 -27.90 11.07
C THR A 198 -19.26 -28.83 12.19
N SER A 199 -18.93 -28.30 13.36
CA SER A 199 -18.45 -29.08 14.50
C SER A 199 -19.57 -29.51 15.49
N ILE A 200 -20.84 -29.20 15.21
CA ILE A 200 -22.02 -29.49 16.04
C ILE A 200 -22.96 -30.54 15.39
N SER A 201 -22.50 -31.23 14.33
CA SER A 201 -23.27 -32.29 13.67
C SER A 201 -22.77 -33.68 14.06
#